data_c607be1c3f07196b60a420283ea9d802
#
_entry.id   c607be1c3f07196b60a420283ea9d802
#
_cell.length_a   1.000
_cell.length_b   1.000
_cell.length_c   1.000
_cell.angle_alpha   90.00
_cell.angle_beta   90.00
_cell.angle_gamma   90.00
#
_symmetry.space_group_name_H-M   'P 1'
#
loop_
_entity.id
_entity.type
_entity.pdbx_description
1 polymer ?
#
loop_
_entity_poly.entity_id
_entity_poly.type
_entity_poly.pdbx_seq_one_letter_code
_entity_poly.pdbx_strand_id
1 'polypeptide(L)'
;LQEDGRRTTLDLARRVGLSPTGASQRIKRLFSEGFIRAVRAVLDPARIGKAQLVFIEVRLDHTAPHVFDRFAEAVLRAPEIIECHMVVGGFDYLVKARIADMATFQDFLQRVILPLPGVRETHTYASIANVKPDALLPI
;
A
#
# COMPACT_ATOMS: atom_id res chain seq x y z
N LEU A 1 -10.08 15.10 -8.83
CA LEU A 1 -9.90 13.65 -9.05
C LEU A 1 -9.41 12.94 -7.79
N GLN A 2 -8.54 13.56 -7.00
CA GLN A 2 -8.09 12.97 -5.74
C GLN A 2 -9.24 12.82 -4.73
N GLU A 3 -10.15 13.79 -4.65
CA GLU A 3 -11.34 13.74 -3.78
C GLU A 3 -12.41 12.77 -4.28
N ASP A 4 -12.63 12.73 -5.59
CA ASP A 4 -13.64 11.89 -6.24
C ASP A 4 -13.17 11.51 -7.65
N GLY A 5 -12.70 10.28 -7.79
CA GLY A 5 -12.21 9.74 -9.06
C GLY A 5 -13.29 9.42 -10.09
N ARG A 6 -14.59 9.48 -9.70
CA ARG A 6 -15.74 9.21 -10.61
C ARG A 6 -16.26 10.45 -11.31
N ARG A 7 -15.70 11.63 -11.04
CA ARG A 7 -16.13 12.87 -11.71
C ARG A 7 -15.98 12.76 -13.22
N THR A 8 -17.00 13.19 -13.93
CA THR A 8 -16.96 13.21 -15.39
C THR A 8 -16.01 14.29 -15.90
N THR A 9 -15.48 14.11 -17.11
CA THR A 9 -14.65 15.14 -17.76
C THR A 9 -15.39 16.48 -17.89
N LEU A 10 -16.70 16.44 -18.09
CA LEU A 10 -17.53 17.64 -18.19
C LEU A 10 -17.60 18.40 -16.86
N ASP A 11 -17.79 17.68 -15.74
CA ASP A 11 -17.82 18.29 -14.40
C ASP A 11 -16.47 18.91 -14.04
N LEU A 12 -15.39 18.19 -14.36
CA LEU A 12 -14.02 18.69 -14.15
C LEU A 12 -13.75 19.94 -14.99
N ALA A 13 -14.15 19.94 -16.28
CA ALA A 13 -13.99 21.08 -17.17
C ALA A 13 -14.68 22.35 -16.60
N ARG A 14 -15.92 22.21 -16.12
CA ARG A 14 -16.68 23.30 -15.48
C ARG A 14 -15.97 23.85 -14.25
N ARG A 15 -15.44 22.97 -13.38
CA ARG A 15 -14.77 23.38 -12.13
C ARG A 15 -13.47 24.13 -12.35
N VAL A 16 -12.75 23.84 -13.43
CA VAL A 16 -11.45 24.44 -13.73
C VAL A 16 -11.50 25.47 -14.86
N GLY A 17 -12.70 25.83 -15.34
CA GLY A 17 -12.88 26.85 -16.38
C GLY A 17 -12.31 26.46 -17.74
N LEU A 18 -12.35 25.18 -18.11
CA LEU A 18 -11.87 24.67 -19.39
C LEU A 18 -13.00 24.17 -20.27
N SER A 19 -12.73 24.07 -21.59
CA SER A 19 -13.57 23.28 -22.49
C SER A 19 -13.48 21.80 -22.15
N PRO A 20 -14.50 20.98 -22.46
CA PRO A 20 -14.47 19.53 -22.26
C PRO A 20 -13.27 18.87 -22.95
N THR A 21 -12.94 19.30 -24.15
CA THR A 21 -11.78 18.82 -24.91
C THR A 21 -10.46 19.19 -24.21
N GLY A 22 -10.33 20.43 -23.75
CA GLY A 22 -9.14 20.89 -23.01
C GLY A 22 -8.96 20.14 -21.68
N ALA A 23 -10.06 19.90 -20.95
CA ALA A 23 -10.02 19.09 -19.73
C ALA A 23 -9.61 17.64 -20.02
N SER A 24 -10.16 17.01 -21.06
CA SER A 24 -9.80 15.66 -21.47
C SER A 24 -8.31 15.54 -21.81
N GLN A 25 -7.76 16.50 -22.56
CA GLN A 25 -6.34 16.51 -22.89
C GLN A 25 -5.46 16.65 -21.65
N ARG A 26 -5.82 17.55 -20.72
CA ARG A 26 -5.08 17.71 -19.45
C ARG A 26 -5.13 16.46 -18.59
N ILE A 27 -6.30 15.80 -18.47
CA ILE A 27 -6.42 14.55 -17.72
C ILE A 27 -5.52 13.47 -18.33
N LYS A 28 -5.55 13.29 -19.65
CA LYS A 28 -4.67 12.34 -20.35
C LYS A 28 -3.19 12.63 -20.08
N ARG A 29 -2.79 13.91 -20.09
CA ARG A 29 -1.44 14.35 -19.79
C ARG A 29 -1.03 14.02 -18.37
N LEU A 30 -1.90 14.23 -17.37
CA LEU A 30 -1.61 13.88 -15.97
C LEU A 30 -1.35 12.38 -15.78
N PHE A 31 -2.05 11.52 -16.54
CA PHE A 31 -1.78 10.08 -16.56
C PHE A 31 -0.46 9.76 -17.28
N SER A 32 -0.25 10.31 -18.49
CA SER A 32 0.94 10.00 -19.30
C SER A 32 2.25 10.50 -18.67
N GLU A 33 2.20 11.60 -17.92
CA GLU A 33 3.34 12.15 -17.18
C GLU A 33 3.49 11.55 -15.77
N GLY A 34 2.61 10.62 -15.38
CA GLY A 34 2.70 9.88 -14.12
C GLY A 34 2.24 10.64 -12.86
N PHE A 35 1.66 11.86 -12.99
CA PHE A 35 1.04 12.55 -11.86
C PHE A 35 -0.15 11.78 -11.26
N ILE A 36 -0.93 11.13 -12.12
CA ILE A 36 -1.98 10.21 -11.70
C ILE A 36 -1.57 8.80 -12.11
N ARG A 37 -1.30 7.94 -11.13
CA ARG A 37 -0.89 6.56 -11.38
C ARG A 37 -2.08 5.63 -11.66
N ALA A 38 -3.20 5.85 -10.97
CA ALA A 38 -4.40 5.03 -11.11
C ALA A 38 -5.61 5.71 -10.47
N VAL A 39 -6.81 5.30 -10.85
CA VAL A 39 -8.06 5.53 -10.13
C VAL A 39 -8.54 4.17 -9.63
N ARG A 40 -8.77 4.04 -8.33
CA ARG A 40 -9.14 2.79 -7.67
C ARG A 40 -10.31 2.98 -6.73
N ALA A 41 -11.10 1.93 -6.56
CA ALA A 41 -12.09 1.89 -5.49
C ALA A 41 -11.38 1.69 -4.14
N VAL A 42 -11.83 2.40 -3.12
CA VAL A 42 -11.45 2.17 -1.73
C VAL A 42 -12.44 1.18 -1.14
N LEU A 43 -11.94 0.04 -0.70
CA LEU A 43 -12.76 -1.01 -0.11
C LEU A 43 -12.76 -0.89 1.41
N ASP A 44 -13.89 -1.21 2.05
CA ASP A 44 -13.94 -1.38 3.50
C ASP A 44 -13.31 -2.74 3.89
N PRO A 45 -12.17 -2.73 4.58
CA PRO A 45 -11.47 -3.97 4.90
C PRO A 45 -12.25 -4.90 5.83
N ALA A 46 -13.06 -4.35 6.71
CA ALA A 46 -13.89 -5.16 7.62
C ALA A 46 -14.94 -5.95 6.85
N ARG A 47 -15.56 -5.33 5.84
CA ARG A 47 -16.58 -5.97 5.01
C ARG A 47 -16.06 -7.08 4.11
N ILE A 48 -14.76 -7.07 3.82
CA ILE A 48 -14.09 -8.13 3.01
C ILE A 48 -13.29 -9.12 3.88
N GLY A 49 -13.53 -9.14 5.20
CA GLY A 49 -12.87 -10.06 6.12
C GLY A 49 -11.38 -9.81 6.34
N LYS A 50 -10.93 -8.55 6.23
CA LYS A 50 -9.54 -8.11 6.42
C LYS A 50 -9.45 -6.95 7.42
N ALA A 51 -10.19 -7.07 8.53
CA ALA A 51 -10.38 -5.98 9.48
C ALA A 51 -9.09 -5.57 10.19
N GLN A 52 -8.27 -6.56 10.58
CA GLN A 52 -7.08 -6.31 11.39
C GLN A 52 -5.92 -5.78 10.54
N LEU A 53 -5.45 -4.58 10.87
CA LEU A 53 -4.23 -4.00 10.33
C LEU A 53 -3.05 -4.33 11.25
N VAL A 54 -1.95 -4.78 10.67
CA VAL A 54 -0.69 -5.03 11.38
C VAL A 54 0.47 -4.33 10.66
N PHE A 55 1.42 -3.85 11.45
CA PHE A 55 2.72 -3.35 11.00
C PHE A 55 3.80 -4.29 11.51
N ILE A 56 4.76 -4.65 10.65
CA ILE A 56 5.81 -5.60 10.99
C ILE A 56 7.15 -5.00 10.60
N GLU A 57 8.00 -4.77 11.58
CA GLU A 57 9.40 -4.50 11.36
C GLU A 57 10.09 -5.81 10.97
N VAL A 58 10.91 -5.78 9.94
CA VAL A 58 11.65 -6.93 9.46
C VAL A 58 13.13 -6.58 9.40
N ARG A 59 13.95 -7.42 10.01
CA ARG A 59 15.41 -7.42 9.85
C ARG A 59 15.83 -8.61 8.99
N LEU A 60 16.70 -8.34 8.04
CA LEU A 60 17.27 -9.37 7.18
C LEU A 60 18.65 -9.81 7.65
N ASP A 61 19.05 -11.01 7.26
CA ASP A 61 20.42 -11.48 7.36
C ASP A 61 21.24 -10.89 6.19
N HIS A 62 21.98 -9.84 6.48
CA HIS A 62 22.80 -9.12 5.48
C HIS A 62 23.97 -9.96 4.93
N THR A 63 24.28 -11.10 5.53
CA THR A 63 25.34 -11.99 5.04
C THR A 63 24.90 -12.83 3.85
N ALA A 64 23.58 -12.97 3.63
CA ALA A 64 23.05 -13.71 2.50
C ALA A 64 23.17 -12.90 1.19
N PRO A 65 23.72 -13.49 0.11
CA PRO A 65 23.87 -12.78 -1.17
C PRO A 65 22.51 -12.40 -1.75
N HIS A 66 22.43 -11.18 -2.28
CA HIS A 66 21.22 -10.64 -2.93
C HIS A 66 19.95 -10.69 -2.05
N VAL A 67 20.11 -10.62 -0.72
CA VAL A 67 19.00 -10.81 0.22
C VAL A 67 17.91 -9.75 0.02
N PHE A 68 18.27 -8.50 -0.22
CA PHE A 68 17.32 -7.41 -0.43
C PHE A 68 16.48 -7.59 -1.69
N ASP A 69 17.10 -7.97 -2.80
CA ASP A 69 16.40 -8.20 -4.08
C ASP A 69 15.44 -9.38 -3.95
N ARG A 70 15.93 -10.50 -3.39
CA ARG A 70 15.11 -11.70 -3.17
C ARG A 70 13.94 -11.46 -2.24
N PHE A 71 14.14 -10.69 -1.18
CA PHE A 71 13.07 -10.29 -0.26
C PHE A 71 12.03 -9.43 -0.98
N ALA A 72 12.46 -8.39 -1.70
CA ALA A 72 11.57 -7.51 -2.44
C ALA A 72 10.71 -8.27 -3.47
N GLU A 73 11.32 -9.17 -4.24
CA GLU A 73 10.59 -10.02 -5.20
C GLU A 73 9.55 -10.92 -4.51
N ALA A 74 9.87 -11.47 -3.35
CA ALA A 74 8.95 -12.34 -2.62
C ALA A 74 7.77 -11.53 -2.04
N VAL A 75 8.03 -10.34 -1.50
CA VAL A 75 7.00 -9.43 -1.01
C VAL A 75 6.00 -9.06 -2.08
N LEU A 76 6.45 -8.80 -3.32
CA LEU A 76 5.57 -8.48 -4.44
C LEU A 76 4.57 -9.60 -4.79
N ARG A 77 4.85 -10.84 -4.40
CA ARG A 77 3.99 -12.01 -4.64
C ARG A 77 3.05 -12.34 -3.48
N ALA A 78 3.18 -11.66 -2.34
CA ALA A 78 2.39 -11.89 -1.14
C ALA A 78 1.17 -10.94 -1.09
N PRO A 79 -0.04 -11.40 -1.44
CA PRO A 79 -1.22 -10.54 -1.56
C PRO A 79 -1.71 -9.98 -0.22
N GLU A 80 -1.34 -10.59 0.90
CA GLU A 80 -1.67 -10.10 2.24
C GLU A 80 -0.86 -8.85 2.62
N ILE A 81 0.30 -8.65 2.01
CA ILE A 81 1.14 -7.48 2.20
C ILE A 81 0.62 -6.36 1.30
N ILE A 82 0.13 -5.30 1.89
CA ILE A 82 -0.46 -4.16 1.16
C ILE A 82 0.53 -3.02 0.92
N GLU A 83 1.54 -2.89 1.77
CA GLU A 83 2.66 -1.95 1.61
C GLU A 83 3.92 -2.55 2.23
N CYS A 84 5.07 -2.26 1.64
CA CYS A 84 6.38 -2.62 2.19
C CYS A 84 7.37 -1.50 1.86
N HIS A 85 8.02 -0.97 2.89
CA HIS A 85 8.95 0.15 2.77
C HIS A 85 10.32 -0.25 3.29
N MET A 86 11.37 -0.10 2.48
CA MET A 86 12.73 -0.10 2.99
C MET A 86 12.92 1.19 3.79
N VAL A 87 13.49 1.09 4.97
CA VAL A 87 13.66 2.22 5.89
C VAL A 87 15.10 2.36 6.36
N VAL A 88 15.46 3.56 6.75
CA VAL A 88 16.74 3.82 7.43
C VAL A 88 16.46 3.89 8.92
N GLY A 89 17.07 3.00 9.69
CA GLY A 89 16.84 2.96 11.14
C GLY A 89 17.28 1.64 11.77
N GLY A 90 16.57 1.23 12.81
CA GLY A 90 16.89 0.03 13.58
C GLY A 90 16.52 -1.30 12.93
N PHE A 91 15.85 -1.30 11.80
CA PHE A 91 15.42 -2.46 11.02
C PHE A 91 15.45 -2.14 9.52
N ASP A 92 15.26 -3.13 8.64
CA ASP A 92 15.42 -2.94 7.19
C ASP A 92 14.11 -2.60 6.48
N TYR A 93 13.01 -3.26 6.85
CA TYR A 93 11.72 -3.07 6.20
C TYR A 93 10.59 -2.90 7.19
N LEU A 94 9.68 -1.98 6.87
CA LEU A 94 8.38 -1.85 7.50
C LEU A 94 7.33 -2.43 6.55
N VAL A 95 6.70 -3.51 6.97
CA VAL A 95 5.62 -4.18 6.24
C VAL A 95 4.28 -3.77 6.84
N LYS A 96 3.32 -3.44 5.99
CA LYS A 96 1.93 -3.21 6.35
C LYS A 96 1.07 -4.31 5.75
N ALA A 97 0.35 -5.04 6.57
CA ALA A 97 -0.47 -6.16 6.13
C ALA A 97 -1.87 -6.12 6.74
N ARG A 98 -2.82 -6.77 6.07
CA ARG A 98 -4.18 -6.94 6.58
C ARG A 98 -4.52 -8.42 6.69
N ILE A 99 -5.01 -8.80 7.85
CA ILE A 99 -5.46 -10.14 8.20
C ILE A 99 -6.91 -10.09 8.70
N ALA A 100 -7.54 -11.23 8.87
CA ALA A 100 -8.93 -11.29 9.32
C ALA A 100 -9.06 -10.73 10.75
N ASP A 101 -8.26 -11.28 11.67
CA ASP A 101 -8.23 -10.96 13.08
C ASP A 101 -6.90 -11.40 13.72
N MET A 102 -6.72 -11.12 14.99
CA MET A 102 -5.50 -11.54 15.72
C MET A 102 -5.44 -13.05 15.99
N ALA A 103 -6.54 -13.79 15.92
CA ALA A 103 -6.50 -15.24 16.05
C ALA A 103 -5.81 -15.89 14.85
N THR A 104 -5.89 -15.28 13.66
CA THR A 104 -5.23 -15.75 12.44
C THR A 104 -3.79 -15.24 12.28
N PHE A 105 -3.33 -14.37 13.19
CA PHE A 105 -2.03 -13.72 13.08
C PHE A 105 -0.84 -14.70 13.06
N GLN A 106 -0.86 -15.70 13.93
CA GLN A 106 0.26 -16.66 14.02
C GLN A 106 0.41 -17.47 12.73
N ASP A 107 -0.71 -17.91 12.16
CA ASP A 107 -0.73 -18.61 10.87
C ASP A 107 -0.22 -17.72 9.73
N PHE A 108 -0.66 -16.46 9.69
CA PHE A 108 -0.16 -15.46 8.74
C PHE A 108 1.37 -15.26 8.88
N LEU A 109 1.87 -15.08 10.10
CA LEU A 109 3.29 -14.88 10.35
C LEU A 109 4.11 -16.08 9.84
N GLN A 110 3.68 -17.30 10.15
CA GLN A 110 4.38 -18.52 9.75
C GLN A 110 4.31 -18.80 8.24
N ARG A 111 3.19 -18.52 7.60
CA ARG A 111 3.00 -18.82 6.18
C ARG A 111 3.48 -17.72 5.24
N VAL A 112 3.42 -16.47 5.66
CA VAL A 112 3.69 -15.33 4.77
C VAL A 112 5.00 -14.64 5.12
N ILE A 113 5.22 -14.27 6.38
CA ILE A 113 6.34 -13.38 6.76
C ILE A 113 7.63 -14.17 6.99
N LEU A 114 7.60 -15.21 7.83
CA LEU A 114 8.82 -15.97 8.16
C LEU A 114 9.45 -16.71 6.98
N PRO A 115 8.69 -17.18 5.96
CA PRO A 115 9.29 -17.79 4.78
C PRO A 115 9.92 -16.79 3.80
N LEU A 116 9.74 -15.47 4.00
CA LEU A 116 10.35 -14.48 3.12
C LEU A 116 11.89 -14.60 3.18
N PRO A 117 12.58 -14.47 2.04
CA PRO A 117 14.03 -14.67 1.96
C PRO A 117 14.80 -13.77 2.92
N GLY A 118 15.68 -14.38 3.72
CA GLY A 118 16.60 -13.67 4.59
C GLY A 118 15.99 -13.08 5.87
N VAL A 119 14.72 -13.32 6.15
CA VAL A 119 14.10 -12.84 7.40
C VAL A 119 14.82 -13.45 8.60
N ARG A 120 15.39 -12.59 9.44
CA ARG A 120 16.11 -12.95 10.66
C ARG A 120 15.29 -12.65 11.92
N GLU A 121 14.65 -11.49 11.95
CA GLU A 121 13.93 -11.00 13.12
C GLU A 121 12.72 -10.19 12.69
N THR A 122 11.63 -10.29 13.43
CA THR A 122 10.41 -9.51 13.18
C THR A 122 9.83 -8.99 14.49
N HIS A 123 9.33 -7.74 14.46
CA HIS A 123 8.52 -7.18 15.55
C HIS A 123 7.19 -6.71 14.97
N THR A 124 6.09 -7.12 15.60
CA THR A 124 4.74 -6.84 15.08
C THR A 124 3.98 -5.91 15.99
N TYR A 125 3.29 -4.96 15.38
CA TYR A 125 2.40 -4.00 16.02
C TYR A 125 1.00 -4.16 15.44
N ALA A 126 0.04 -4.56 16.28
CA ALA A 126 -1.36 -4.61 15.89
C ALA A 126 -1.97 -3.19 16.02
N SER A 127 -2.57 -2.70 14.96
CA SER A 127 -3.27 -1.42 15.00
C SER A 127 -4.57 -1.56 15.79
N ILE A 128 -4.74 -0.72 16.81
CA ILE A 128 -5.97 -0.65 17.60
C ILE A 128 -7.03 0.19 16.88
N ALA A 129 -6.59 1.29 16.25
CA ALA A 129 -7.46 2.19 15.50
C ALA A 129 -6.70 2.88 14.37
N ASN A 130 -7.38 3.12 13.27
CA ASN A 130 -6.87 3.99 12.22
C ASN A 130 -7.42 5.40 12.43
N VAL A 131 -6.58 6.28 12.98
CA VAL A 131 -6.99 7.65 13.38
C VAL A 131 -7.25 8.55 12.17
N LYS A 132 -6.54 8.32 11.06
CA LYS A 132 -6.68 9.11 9.83
C LYS A 132 -6.70 8.19 8.61
N PRO A 133 -7.82 7.55 8.33
CA PRO A 133 -7.96 6.71 7.14
C PRO A 133 -7.98 7.56 5.86
N ASP A 134 -7.52 6.97 4.77
CA ASP A 134 -7.70 7.46 3.40
C ASP A 134 -7.34 8.94 3.17
N ALA A 135 -6.26 9.39 3.79
CA ALA A 135 -5.80 10.77 3.67
C ALA A 135 -5.37 11.09 2.22
N LEU A 136 -5.89 12.21 1.71
CA LEU A 136 -5.44 12.77 0.45
C LEU A 136 -4.04 13.39 0.61
N LEU A 137 -3.25 13.37 -0.48
CA LEU A 137 -1.98 14.08 -0.49
C LEU A 137 -2.24 15.60 -0.47
N PRO A 138 -1.50 16.36 0.33
CA PRO A 138 -1.60 17.82 0.30
C PRO A 138 -1.02 18.34 -1.02
N ILE A 139 -1.85 19.09 -1.77
CA ILE A 139 -1.49 19.76 -3.04
C ILE A 139 -1.99 21.18 -3.05
#